data_438e5dd4fcb54a9c7727d90772bbd4f1
#
_entry.id   438e5dd4fcb54a9c7727d90772bbd4f1
#
_cell.length_a   1.000
_cell.length_b   1.000
_cell.length_c   1.000
_cell.angle_alpha   90.00
_cell.angle_beta   90.00
_cell.angle_gamma   90.00
#
_symmetry.space_group_name_H-M   'P 1'
#
loop_
_entity.id
_entity.type
_entity.pdbx_description
1 polymer ?
#
loop_
_entity_poly.entity_id
_entity_poly.type
_entity_poly.pdbx_seq_one_letter_code
_entity_poly.pdbx_strand_id
1 'polypeptide(L)'
;MATNSRVIRSDPDKVWAVLADGWLYPLWVVGASRMREVDDSWPEVGAKLHHSAGTWPLLIDDNTEVLECDPGRFIRLRARGWPLGEAQVDITLSPVGAHTLVEIAEEAVSGPGALTPKVVETPMIKWRNSETLRRLALIAENRRER
;
A
#
# COMPACT_ATOMS: atom_id res chain seq x y z
N MET A 1 5.34 14.24 5.64
CA MET A 1 4.66 12.94 5.57
C MET A 1 3.21 13.16 5.16
N ALA A 2 2.77 12.51 4.10
CA ALA A 2 1.39 12.60 3.65
C ALA A 2 0.55 11.53 4.36
N THR A 3 -0.55 11.92 4.98
CA THR A 3 -1.41 11.02 5.75
C THR A 3 -2.84 11.07 5.21
N ASN A 4 -3.41 9.90 4.95
CA ASN A 4 -4.81 9.73 4.57
C ASN A 4 -5.47 8.71 5.48
N SER A 5 -6.77 8.84 5.69
CA SER A 5 -7.53 7.87 6.46
C SER A 5 -8.90 7.63 5.85
N ARG A 6 -9.47 6.45 6.12
CA ARG A 6 -10.81 6.07 5.70
C ARG A 6 -11.38 5.02 6.65
N VAL A 7 -12.66 5.14 6.97
CA VAL A 7 -13.39 4.08 7.67
C VAL A 7 -13.90 3.09 6.62
N ILE A 8 -13.46 1.83 6.74
CA ILE A 8 -13.89 0.73 5.87
C ILE A 8 -14.95 -0.07 6.62
N ARG A 9 -16.09 -0.34 5.97
CA ARG A 9 -17.23 -1.07 6.54
C ARG A 9 -16.97 -2.57 6.55
N SER A 10 -15.94 -2.96 7.25
CA SER A 10 -15.54 -4.36 7.43
C SER A 10 -14.69 -4.44 8.70
N ASP A 11 -14.66 -5.60 9.35
CA ASP A 11 -13.84 -5.75 10.55
C ASP A 11 -12.33 -5.77 10.21
N PRO A 12 -11.46 -5.51 11.21
CA PRO A 12 -10.01 -5.47 10.95
C PRO A 12 -9.43 -6.74 10.36
N ASP A 13 -9.95 -7.91 10.71
CA ASP A 13 -9.45 -9.19 10.18
C ASP A 13 -9.70 -9.31 8.68
N LYS A 14 -10.86 -8.86 8.22
CA LYS A 14 -11.19 -8.87 6.78
C LYS A 14 -10.36 -7.87 6.00
N VAL A 15 -10.13 -6.68 6.54
CA VAL A 15 -9.26 -5.69 5.90
C VAL A 15 -7.83 -6.21 5.85
N TRP A 16 -7.35 -6.78 6.95
CA TRP A 16 -6.02 -7.38 7.00
C TRP A 16 -5.85 -8.51 5.99
N ALA A 17 -6.87 -9.34 5.81
CA ALA A 17 -6.82 -10.44 4.84
C ALA A 17 -6.56 -9.95 3.42
N VAL A 18 -7.06 -8.77 3.04
CA VAL A 18 -6.76 -8.15 1.74
C VAL A 18 -5.29 -7.72 1.66
N LEU A 19 -4.78 -7.07 2.71
CA LEU A 19 -3.38 -6.64 2.76
C LEU A 19 -2.41 -7.84 2.79
N ALA A 20 -2.80 -8.90 3.47
CA ALA A 20 -1.99 -10.12 3.58
C ALA A 20 -2.00 -10.97 2.30
N ASP A 21 -2.90 -10.71 1.37
CA ASP A 21 -2.92 -11.37 0.06
C ASP A 21 -2.13 -10.50 -0.94
N GLY A 22 -0.84 -10.77 -1.06
CA GLY A 22 0.06 -9.98 -1.90
C GLY A 22 -0.34 -9.95 -3.37
N TRP A 23 -1.03 -10.98 -3.87
CA TRP A 23 -1.48 -11.03 -5.26
C TRP A 23 -2.58 -10.01 -5.57
N LEU A 24 -3.27 -9.49 -4.54
CA LEU A 24 -4.29 -8.45 -4.70
C LEU A 24 -3.69 -7.04 -4.77
N TYR A 25 -2.40 -6.88 -4.49
CA TYR A 25 -1.72 -5.59 -4.38
C TYR A 25 -2.02 -4.63 -5.54
N PRO A 26 -1.95 -5.05 -6.82
CA PRO A 26 -2.23 -4.14 -7.94
C PRO A 26 -3.69 -3.68 -8.01
N LEU A 27 -4.61 -4.37 -7.34
CA LEU A 27 -6.03 -4.02 -7.36
C LEU A 27 -6.35 -2.83 -6.46
N TRP A 28 -5.56 -2.60 -5.41
CA TRP A 28 -5.80 -1.48 -4.49
C TRP A 28 -4.69 -0.44 -4.48
N VAL A 29 -3.47 -0.79 -4.82
CA VAL A 29 -2.35 0.17 -4.87
C VAL A 29 -2.31 0.87 -6.22
N VAL A 30 -2.50 2.18 -6.20
CA VAL A 30 -2.42 3.01 -7.42
C VAL A 30 -0.97 3.08 -7.90
N GLY A 31 -0.75 2.74 -9.16
CA GLY A 31 0.58 2.75 -9.79
C GLY A 31 1.20 1.37 -9.96
N ALA A 32 0.77 0.37 -9.19
CA ALA A 32 1.19 -1.01 -9.41
C ALA A 32 0.34 -1.60 -10.54
N SER A 33 0.98 -2.07 -11.60
CA SER A 33 0.28 -2.54 -12.80
C SER A 33 0.26 -4.06 -12.96
N ARG A 34 1.25 -4.76 -12.40
CA ARG A 34 1.39 -6.20 -12.60
C ARG A 34 2.17 -6.82 -11.44
N MET A 35 1.68 -7.95 -10.93
CA MET A 35 2.43 -8.79 -10.00
C MET A 35 3.20 -9.87 -10.79
N ARG A 36 4.49 -9.98 -10.50
CA ARG A 36 5.36 -11.03 -11.08
C ARG A 36 5.51 -12.19 -10.12
N GLU A 37 5.64 -11.88 -8.83
CA GLU A 37 5.86 -12.88 -7.80
C GLU A 37 5.52 -12.30 -6.42
N VAL A 38 5.08 -13.15 -5.52
CA VAL A 38 4.87 -12.83 -4.10
C VAL A 38 5.71 -13.82 -3.28
N ASP A 39 6.58 -13.31 -2.41
CA ASP A 39 7.35 -14.19 -1.52
C ASP A 39 6.39 -14.98 -0.61
N ASP A 40 6.67 -16.26 -0.42
CA ASP A 40 5.82 -17.15 0.39
C ASP A 40 5.66 -16.66 1.83
N SER A 41 6.65 -15.93 2.34
CA SER A 41 6.63 -15.35 3.69
C SER A 41 5.79 -14.07 3.81
N TRP A 42 5.27 -13.51 2.71
CA TRP A 42 4.44 -12.29 2.79
C TRP A 42 3.24 -12.52 3.72
N PRO A 43 2.91 -11.61 4.67
CA PRO A 43 3.49 -10.27 4.90
C PRO A 43 4.53 -10.20 6.03
N GLU A 44 5.31 -11.23 6.25
CA GLU A 44 6.35 -11.22 7.29
C GLU A 44 7.48 -10.25 6.95
N VAL A 45 8.18 -9.77 7.99
CA VAL A 45 9.32 -8.85 7.82
C VAL A 45 10.36 -9.45 6.88
N GLY A 46 10.82 -8.68 5.91
CA GLY A 46 11.76 -9.10 4.88
C GLY A 46 11.12 -9.67 3.63
N ALA A 47 9.84 -10.03 3.67
CA ALA A 47 9.13 -10.52 2.50
C ALA A 47 8.94 -9.42 1.46
N LYS A 48 8.93 -9.80 0.19
CA LYS A 48 8.81 -8.87 -0.93
C LYS A 48 7.66 -9.22 -1.85
N LEU A 49 7.04 -8.16 -2.38
CA LEU A 49 6.18 -8.22 -3.55
C LEU A 49 6.98 -7.80 -4.76
N HIS A 50 7.04 -8.63 -5.78
CA HIS A 50 7.73 -8.33 -7.04
C HIS A 50 6.69 -7.87 -8.06
N HIS A 51 6.73 -6.58 -8.40
CA HIS A 51 5.72 -5.95 -9.24
C HIS A 51 6.34 -5.14 -10.36
N SER A 52 5.50 -4.79 -11.35
CA SER A 52 5.85 -3.82 -12.39
C SER A 52 5.02 -2.56 -12.17
N ALA A 53 5.59 -1.42 -12.51
CA ALA A 53 4.93 -0.12 -12.43
C ALA A 53 5.08 0.63 -13.74
N GLY A 54 4.16 1.58 -13.99
CA GLY A 54 4.15 2.38 -15.22
C GLY A 54 3.20 1.85 -16.27
N THR A 55 3.35 2.33 -17.50
CA THR A 55 2.54 1.93 -18.65
C THR A 55 3.43 1.38 -19.78
N TRP A 56 2.94 0.32 -20.43
CA TRP A 56 3.67 -0.24 -21.57
C TRP A 56 3.89 0.85 -22.65
N PRO A 57 5.06 0.97 -23.30
CA PRO A 57 6.25 0.08 -23.19
C PRO A 57 7.22 0.44 -22.07
N LEU A 58 6.90 1.37 -21.20
CA LEU A 58 7.78 1.87 -20.13
C LEU A 58 7.55 1.18 -18.77
N LEU A 59 7.19 -0.12 -18.79
CA LEU A 59 7.06 -0.92 -17.58
C LEU A 59 8.44 -1.14 -16.94
N ILE A 60 8.49 -0.90 -15.61
CA ILE A 60 9.70 -1.07 -14.82
C ILE A 60 9.42 -2.08 -13.73
N ASP A 61 10.29 -3.08 -13.63
CA ASP A 61 10.20 -4.11 -12.61
C ASP A 61 10.84 -3.59 -11.32
N ASP A 62 10.11 -3.73 -10.20
CA ASP A 62 10.57 -3.28 -8.90
C ASP A 62 9.96 -4.16 -7.80
N ASN A 63 10.16 -3.78 -6.54
CA ASN A 63 9.63 -4.54 -5.43
C ASN A 63 9.18 -3.63 -4.28
N THR A 64 8.34 -4.19 -3.42
CA THR A 64 7.92 -3.62 -2.14
C THR A 64 8.30 -4.61 -1.05
N GLU A 65 9.00 -4.15 -0.02
CA GLU A 65 9.49 -4.98 1.08
C GLU A 65 8.83 -4.62 2.39
N VAL A 66 8.53 -5.62 3.21
CA VAL A 66 8.01 -5.43 4.57
C VAL A 66 9.16 -5.09 5.51
N LEU A 67 9.10 -3.91 6.15
CA LEU A 67 10.06 -3.48 7.16
C LEU A 67 9.61 -3.83 8.58
N GLU A 68 8.33 -3.70 8.86
CA GLU A 68 7.71 -4.07 10.13
C GLU A 68 6.32 -4.64 9.87
N CYS A 69 5.88 -5.57 10.70
CA CYS A 69 4.54 -6.14 10.62
C CYS A 69 4.03 -6.53 12.01
N ASP A 70 2.86 -6.00 12.37
CA ASP A 70 2.07 -6.45 13.49
C ASP A 70 0.73 -6.95 12.90
N PRO A 71 0.57 -8.27 12.72
CA PRO A 71 -0.58 -8.81 11.99
C PRO A 71 -1.93 -8.32 12.49
N GLY A 72 -2.77 -7.87 11.59
CA GLY A 72 -4.10 -7.34 11.88
C GLY A 72 -4.13 -5.87 12.31
N ARG A 73 -2.98 -5.23 12.52
CA ARG A 73 -2.91 -3.87 13.09
C ARG A 73 -2.04 -2.89 12.31
N PHE A 74 -0.88 -3.35 11.85
CA PHE A 74 0.12 -2.44 11.28
C PHE A 74 1.06 -3.16 10.32
N ILE A 75 1.40 -2.48 9.23
CA ILE A 75 2.47 -2.91 8.33
C ILE A 75 3.24 -1.69 7.83
N ARG A 76 4.55 -1.78 7.86
CA ARG A 76 5.46 -0.77 7.28
C ARG A 76 6.14 -1.35 6.06
N LEU A 77 5.99 -0.66 4.94
CA LEU A 77 6.51 -1.07 3.66
C LEU A 77 7.56 -0.09 3.16
N ARG A 78 8.56 -0.60 2.46
CA ARG A 78 9.44 0.19 1.60
C ARG A 78 9.03 -0.10 0.16
N ALA A 79 8.40 0.88 -0.47
CA ALA A 79 7.99 0.77 -1.86
C ALA A 79 9.04 1.42 -2.75
N ARG A 80 9.48 0.70 -3.76
CA ARG A 80 10.39 1.21 -4.77
C ARG A 80 9.62 1.60 -6.01
N GLY A 81 10.01 2.73 -6.62
CA GLY A 81 9.39 3.24 -7.84
C GLY A 81 10.36 4.05 -8.66
N TRP A 82 11.21 3.37 -9.45
CA TRP A 82 12.09 4.08 -10.38
C TRP A 82 11.26 4.89 -11.38
N PRO A 83 11.64 6.12 -11.75
CA PRO A 83 12.87 6.84 -11.36
C PRO A 83 12.74 7.67 -10.07
N LEU A 84 11.60 7.62 -9.37
CA LEU A 84 11.33 8.49 -8.23
C LEU A 84 12.05 8.06 -6.95
N GLY A 85 12.56 6.83 -6.88
CA GLY A 85 13.29 6.31 -5.74
C GLY A 85 12.41 5.46 -4.83
N GLU A 86 12.59 5.60 -3.52
CA GLU A 86 11.90 4.78 -2.53
C GLU A 86 11.00 5.63 -1.63
N ALA A 87 9.88 5.05 -1.21
CA ALA A 87 8.98 5.63 -0.23
C ALA A 87 8.74 4.65 0.91
N GLN A 88 8.60 5.18 2.13
CA GLN A 88 8.13 4.42 3.27
C GLN A 88 6.62 4.62 3.39
N VAL A 89 5.90 3.52 3.53
CA VAL A 89 4.44 3.52 3.64
C VAL A 89 4.05 2.79 4.91
N ASP A 90 3.37 3.47 5.81
CA ASP A 90 2.84 2.90 7.05
C ASP A 90 1.33 2.78 6.92
N ILE A 91 0.80 1.56 7.10
CA ILE A 91 -0.63 1.28 7.08
C ILE A 91 -1.03 0.79 8.46
N THR A 92 -1.94 1.52 9.10
CA THR A 92 -2.42 1.21 10.45
C THR A 92 -3.92 0.91 10.42
N LEU A 93 -4.33 -0.18 11.05
CA LEU A 93 -5.71 -0.58 11.20
C LEU A 93 -6.14 -0.43 12.66
N SER A 94 -7.25 0.28 12.87
CA SER A 94 -7.82 0.47 14.22
C SER A 94 -9.30 0.13 14.19
N PRO A 95 -9.79 -0.69 15.14
CA PRO A 95 -11.22 -1.01 15.20
C PRO A 95 -12.03 0.23 15.58
N VAL A 96 -13.15 0.45 14.88
CA VAL A 96 -14.13 1.50 15.16
C VAL A 96 -15.50 0.84 15.15
N GLY A 97 -15.96 0.37 16.31
CA GLY A 97 -17.18 -0.44 16.37
C GLY A 97 -17.00 -1.74 15.56
N ALA A 98 -17.91 -2.00 14.63
CA ALA A 98 -17.84 -3.15 13.71
C ALA A 98 -16.99 -2.88 12.48
N HIS A 99 -16.45 -1.67 12.35
CA HIS A 99 -15.69 -1.23 11.17
C HIS A 99 -14.22 -1.03 11.49
N THR A 100 -13.44 -0.62 10.49
CA THR A 100 -12.00 -0.42 10.63
C THR A 100 -11.61 0.96 10.12
N LEU A 101 -10.91 1.74 10.94
CA LEU A 101 -10.22 2.94 10.48
C LEU A 101 -8.88 2.51 9.90
N VAL A 102 -8.64 2.81 8.64
CA VAL A 102 -7.36 2.56 7.97
C VAL A 102 -6.68 3.90 7.73
N GLU A 103 -5.45 4.01 8.20
CA GLU A 103 -4.61 5.18 7.99
C GLU A 103 -3.39 4.79 7.15
N ILE A 104 -3.08 5.58 6.12
CA ILE A 104 -1.87 5.45 5.33
C ILE A 104 -1.03 6.71 5.53
N ALA A 105 0.21 6.53 5.94
CA ALA A 105 1.21 7.59 6.01
C ALA A 105 2.36 7.25 5.07
N GLU A 106 2.69 8.16 4.17
CA GLU A 106 3.71 7.93 3.16
C GLU A 106 4.70 9.07 3.08
N GLU A 107 5.98 8.74 2.91
CA GLU A 107 7.08 9.70 2.79
C GLU A 107 8.12 9.15 1.81
N ALA A 108 8.55 10.00 0.86
CA ALA A 108 9.70 9.69 0.01
C ALA A 108 10.96 9.72 0.86
N VAL A 109 11.76 8.64 0.85
CA VAL A 109 12.94 8.49 1.71
C VAL A 109 14.25 8.47 0.94
N SER A 110 14.21 8.25 -0.38
CA SER A 110 15.40 8.27 -1.22
C SER A 110 15.06 8.58 -2.67
N GLY A 111 16.07 8.94 -3.48
CA GLY A 111 15.95 9.24 -4.89
C GLY A 111 15.38 10.63 -5.17
N PRO A 112 15.09 10.95 -6.46
CA PRO A 112 14.57 12.27 -6.86
C PRO A 112 13.29 12.67 -6.15
N GLY A 113 12.42 11.71 -5.80
CA GLY A 113 11.19 11.99 -5.06
C GLY A 113 11.43 12.60 -3.69
N ALA A 114 12.51 12.22 -3.02
CA ALA A 114 12.89 12.78 -1.71
C ALA A 114 13.36 14.25 -1.81
N LEU A 115 13.76 14.68 -2.98
CA LEU A 115 14.22 16.05 -3.25
C LEU A 115 13.08 16.96 -3.73
N THR A 116 11.92 16.40 -4.04
CA THR A 116 10.75 17.17 -4.48
C THR A 116 10.20 18.00 -3.32
N PRO A 117 9.91 19.30 -3.52
CA PRO A 117 9.31 20.12 -2.47
C PRO A 117 8.01 19.49 -1.95
N LYS A 118 7.83 19.46 -0.64
CA LYS A 118 6.64 18.85 -0.01
C LYS A 118 5.35 19.53 -0.42
N VAL A 119 5.40 20.80 -0.78
CA VAL A 119 4.24 21.56 -1.27
C VAL A 119 3.69 20.97 -2.58
N VAL A 120 4.53 20.32 -3.39
CA VAL A 120 4.13 19.64 -4.63
C VAL A 120 3.87 18.16 -4.39
N GLU A 121 4.76 17.49 -3.66
CA GLU A 121 4.71 16.06 -3.38
C GLU A 121 3.48 15.65 -2.57
N THR A 122 3.21 16.36 -1.45
CA THR A 122 2.15 15.97 -0.52
C THR A 122 0.76 15.92 -1.15
N PRO A 123 0.30 16.91 -1.93
CA PRO A 123 -1.01 16.84 -2.58
C PRO A 123 -1.15 15.67 -3.55
N MET A 124 -0.10 15.37 -4.30
CA MET A 124 -0.09 14.24 -5.26
C MET A 124 -0.18 12.90 -4.55
N ILE A 125 0.59 12.71 -3.48
CA ILE A 125 0.57 11.49 -2.68
C ILE A 125 -0.80 11.35 -2.00
N LYS A 126 -1.35 12.42 -1.45
CA LYS A 126 -2.67 12.38 -0.80
C LYS A 126 -3.77 11.98 -1.78
N TRP A 127 -3.75 12.51 -2.99
CA TRP A 127 -4.72 12.13 -4.01
C TRP A 127 -4.62 10.65 -4.35
N ARG A 128 -3.41 10.17 -4.59
CA ARG A 128 -3.15 8.76 -4.91
C ARG A 128 -3.58 7.84 -3.75
N ASN A 129 -3.23 8.18 -2.52
CA ASN A 129 -3.55 7.36 -1.35
C ASN A 129 -5.03 7.40 -1.00
N SER A 130 -5.74 8.48 -1.30
CA SER A 130 -7.20 8.54 -1.20
C SER A 130 -7.83 7.50 -2.14
N GLU A 131 -7.36 7.41 -3.38
CA GLU A 131 -7.82 6.41 -4.34
C GLU A 131 -7.44 4.99 -3.94
N THR A 132 -6.23 4.82 -3.39
CA THR A 132 -5.78 3.52 -2.86
C THR A 132 -6.71 3.04 -1.75
N LEU A 133 -7.07 3.89 -0.80
CA LEU A 133 -8.00 3.55 0.29
C LEU A 133 -9.40 3.24 -0.24
N ARG A 134 -9.87 3.95 -1.25
CA ARG A 134 -11.17 3.68 -1.88
C ARG A 134 -11.20 2.29 -2.50
N ARG A 135 -10.14 1.91 -3.22
CA ARG A 135 -10.03 0.58 -3.84
C ARG A 135 -9.93 -0.51 -2.78
N LEU A 136 -9.14 -0.29 -1.73
CA LEU A 136 -9.03 -1.22 -0.62
C LEU A 136 -10.39 -1.44 0.06
N ALA A 137 -11.14 -0.37 0.28
CA ALA A 137 -12.49 -0.44 0.84
C ALA A 137 -13.43 -1.26 -0.04
N LEU A 138 -13.42 -1.04 -1.36
CA LEU A 138 -14.26 -1.79 -2.28
C LEU A 138 -13.98 -3.28 -2.24
N ILE A 139 -12.72 -3.68 -2.14
CA ILE A 139 -12.33 -5.09 -2.05
C ILE A 139 -12.78 -5.68 -0.71
N ALA A 140 -12.43 -5.03 0.39
CA ALA A 140 -12.71 -5.53 1.74
C ALA A 140 -14.21 -5.61 2.03
N GLU A 141 -14.99 -4.61 1.60
CA GLU A 141 -16.44 -4.53 1.86
C GLU A 141 -17.24 -5.51 0.99
N ASN A 142 -16.73 -5.89 -0.16
CA ASN A 142 -17.42 -6.76 -1.12
C ASN A 142 -16.86 -8.19 -1.19
N ARG A 143 -15.76 -8.47 -0.49
CA ARG A 143 -15.15 -9.79 -0.49
C ARG A 143 -15.99 -10.75 0.34
N ARG A 144 -16.48 -11.82 -0.29
CA ARG A 144 -17.20 -12.87 0.41
C ARG A 144 -16.21 -13.79 1.11
N GLU A 145 -16.56 -14.23 2.32
CA GLU A 145 -15.84 -15.31 3.01
C GLU A 145 -16.02 -16.61 2.22
N ARG A 146 -14.92 -17.33 2.10
CA ARG A 146 -14.92 -18.67 1.51
C ARG A 146 -14.59 -19.69 2.56
#